data_94faf0ed87308170382caff839ceae3d
#
_entry.id   94faf0ed87308170382caff839ceae3d
#
_cell.length_a   1.000
_cell.length_b   1.000
_cell.length_c   1.000
_cell.angle_alpha   90.00
_cell.angle_beta   90.00
_cell.angle_gamma   90.00
#
_symmetry.space_group_name_H-M   'P 1'
#
loop_
_entity.id
_entity.type
_entity.pdbx_description
1 polymer ?
#
loop_
_entity_poly.entity_id
_entity_poly.type
_entity_poly.pdbx_seq_one_letter_code
_entity_poly.pdbx_strand_id
1 'polypeptide(L)'
;MDKKFLLVDCFKKAIVYKQLPEKTLVTLLDRVIYEGKKLYFTQTMLPNEPLENIIGYNEEKFQWAEQNYGKVWAYIVENNLLYSKEENVIRQFAEEAPFTNPFGNNSPGRMGQYIGWKIVSAYMQNNSEVTLEEMMKNTDSQNILNNSKFKPTK
;
A
#
# COMPACT_ATOMS: atom_id res chain seq x y z
N MET A 1 -24.01 -6.12 -2.15
CA MET A 1 -22.55 -6.19 -1.95
C MET A 1 -22.11 -7.66 -2.03
N ASP A 2 -21.12 -7.97 -2.84
CA ASP A 2 -20.59 -9.32 -2.95
C ASP A 2 -20.00 -9.75 -1.59
N LYS A 3 -20.28 -10.99 -1.16
CA LYS A 3 -19.74 -11.56 0.09
C LYS A 3 -18.21 -11.52 0.15
N LYS A 4 -17.52 -11.59 -0.98
CA LYS A 4 -16.07 -11.49 -1.10
C LYS A 4 -15.53 -10.15 -0.60
N PHE A 5 -16.15 -9.04 -1.01
CA PHE A 5 -15.74 -7.70 -0.57
C PHE A 5 -15.99 -7.48 0.91
N LEU A 6 -17.07 -8.02 1.43
CA LEU A 6 -17.35 -7.98 2.87
C LEU A 6 -16.28 -8.70 3.68
N LEU A 7 -15.83 -9.86 3.22
CA LEU A 7 -14.78 -10.64 3.88
C LEU A 7 -13.44 -9.91 3.85
N VAL A 8 -13.07 -9.34 2.71
CA VAL A 8 -11.87 -8.51 2.56
C VAL A 8 -11.90 -7.34 3.53
N ASP A 9 -13.01 -6.62 3.60
CA ASP A 9 -13.17 -5.48 4.51
C ASP A 9 -13.08 -5.90 5.98
N CYS A 10 -13.65 -7.04 6.34
CA CYS A 10 -13.55 -7.60 7.69
C CYS A 10 -12.09 -7.88 8.08
N PHE A 11 -11.31 -8.50 7.20
CA PHE A 11 -9.89 -8.74 7.46
C PHE A 11 -9.08 -7.45 7.59
N LYS A 12 -9.29 -6.49 6.69
CA LYS A 12 -8.63 -5.19 6.77
C LYS A 12 -8.91 -4.48 8.10
N LYS A 13 -10.16 -4.49 8.55
CA LYS A 13 -10.56 -3.88 9.81
C LYS A 13 -10.04 -4.63 11.04
N ALA A 14 -10.06 -5.96 11.01
CA ALA A 14 -9.57 -6.79 12.11
C ALA A 14 -8.07 -6.57 12.38
N ILE A 15 -7.28 -6.33 11.34
CA ILE A 15 -5.86 -6.04 11.45
C ILE A 15 -5.60 -4.73 12.18
N VAL A 16 -6.40 -3.71 11.86
CA VAL A 16 -6.28 -2.37 12.46
C VAL A 16 -6.43 -2.45 13.98
N TYR A 17 -7.28 -3.33 14.49
CA TYR A 17 -7.55 -3.45 15.92
C TYR A 17 -6.46 -4.20 16.71
N LYS A 18 -5.73 -5.11 16.09
CA LYS A 18 -4.87 -6.04 16.84
C LYS A 18 -3.37 -5.88 16.66
N GLN A 19 -2.88 -5.32 15.58
CA GLN A 19 -1.44 -5.44 15.27
C GLN A 19 -0.76 -4.20 14.68
N LEU A 20 -1.49 -3.16 14.33
CA LEU A 20 -0.90 -1.96 13.73
C LEU A 20 -1.10 -0.74 14.61
N PRO A 21 -0.04 -0.23 15.28
CA PRO A 21 -0.16 0.98 16.07
C PRO A 21 -0.28 2.20 15.14
N GLU A 22 -1.46 2.80 15.08
CA GLU A 22 -1.72 4.02 14.30
C GLU A 22 -0.91 5.23 14.77
N LYS A 23 -0.48 5.23 16.02
CA LYS A 23 0.21 6.36 16.65
C LYS A 23 1.55 6.75 16.02
N THR A 24 2.10 5.91 15.15
CA THR A 24 3.38 6.14 14.48
C THR A 24 3.26 6.62 13.04
N LEU A 25 2.04 6.85 12.56
CA LEU A 25 1.79 7.27 11.17
C LEU A 25 1.92 8.78 11.05
N VAL A 26 3.13 9.25 10.77
CA VAL A 26 3.45 10.68 10.71
C VAL A 26 3.67 11.16 9.27
N THR A 27 4.35 10.36 8.46
CA THR A 27 4.73 10.72 7.09
C THR A 27 3.91 9.97 6.03
N LEU A 28 4.00 10.42 4.78
CA LEU A 28 3.43 9.67 3.66
C LEU A 28 4.01 8.25 3.59
N LEU A 29 5.33 8.09 3.81
CA LEU A 29 5.96 6.76 3.83
C LEU A 29 5.32 5.86 4.89
N ASP A 30 5.14 6.37 6.11
CA ASP A 30 4.50 5.61 7.19
C ASP A 30 3.12 5.12 6.77
N ARG A 31 2.32 6.00 6.17
CA ARG A 31 0.98 5.68 5.72
C ARG A 31 0.98 4.67 4.57
N VAL A 32 1.86 4.85 3.61
CA VAL A 32 2.02 3.94 2.46
C VAL A 32 2.38 2.53 2.93
N ILE A 33 3.34 2.41 3.83
CA ILE A 33 3.75 1.12 4.40
C ILE A 33 2.61 0.48 5.22
N TYR A 34 1.93 1.28 6.03
CA TYR A 34 0.78 0.82 6.82
C TYR A 34 -0.31 0.20 5.93
N GLU A 35 -0.71 0.91 4.88
CA GLU A 35 -1.70 0.42 3.93
C GLU A 35 -1.21 -0.82 3.18
N GLY A 36 0.07 -0.84 2.82
CA GLY A 36 0.70 -2.00 2.17
C GLY A 36 0.69 -3.25 3.06
N LYS A 37 0.92 -3.10 4.35
CA LYS A 37 0.82 -4.20 5.33
C LYS A 37 -0.58 -4.79 5.38
N LYS A 38 -1.61 -3.94 5.40
CA LYS A 38 -3.01 -4.40 5.39
C LYS A 38 -3.33 -5.22 4.15
N LEU A 39 -2.90 -4.74 2.99
CA LEU A 39 -3.12 -5.45 1.72
C LEU A 39 -2.37 -6.77 1.68
N TYR A 40 -1.11 -6.77 2.08
CA TYR A 40 -0.28 -7.98 2.10
C TYR A 40 -0.84 -9.05 3.05
N PHE A 41 -1.21 -8.64 4.25
CA PHE A 41 -1.83 -9.55 5.23
C PHE A 41 -3.13 -10.13 4.70
N THR A 42 -4.00 -9.31 4.15
CA THR A 42 -5.28 -9.75 3.59
C THR A 42 -5.06 -10.75 2.46
N GLN A 43 -4.10 -10.48 1.58
CA GLN A 43 -3.71 -11.38 0.50
C GLN A 43 -3.22 -12.74 1.03
N THR A 44 -2.43 -12.73 2.10
CA THR A 44 -1.94 -13.94 2.75
C THR A 44 -3.07 -14.77 3.35
N MET A 45 -4.05 -14.10 3.96
CA MET A 45 -5.23 -14.78 4.54
C MET A 45 -6.24 -15.26 3.50
N LEU A 46 -6.25 -14.65 2.33
CA LEU A 46 -7.17 -14.96 1.23
C LEU A 46 -6.37 -15.31 -0.05
N PRO A 47 -5.65 -16.44 -0.06
CA PRO A 47 -4.69 -16.73 -1.14
C PRO A 47 -5.34 -16.96 -2.51
N ASN A 48 -6.63 -17.28 -2.54
CA ASN A 48 -7.39 -17.50 -3.78
C ASN A 48 -8.08 -16.23 -4.29
N GLU A 49 -8.02 -15.12 -3.54
CA GLU A 49 -8.62 -13.87 -3.96
C GLU A 49 -7.61 -13.04 -4.76
N PRO A 50 -7.96 -12.60 -6.00
CA PRO A 50 -7.06 -11.76 -6.79
C PRO A 50 -6.77 -10.43 -6.10
N LEU A 51 -5.56 -9.91 -6.31
CA LEU A 51 -5.12 -8.66 -5.70
C LEU A 51 -6.03 -7.48 -6.05
N GLU A 52 -6.49 -7.41 -7.30
CA GLU A 52 -7.40 -6.35 -7.75
C GLU A 52 -8.67 -6.29 -6.89
N ASN A 53 -9.19 -7.42 -6.45
CA ASN A 53 -10.35 -7.48 -5.55
C ASN A 53 -9.99 -7.04 -4.14
N ILE A 54 -8.81 -7.41 -3.66
CA ILE A 54 -8.32 -7.03 -2.33
C ILE A 54 -8.11 -5.52 -2.23
N ILE A 55 -7.52 -4.91 -3.25
CA ILE A 55 -7.31 -3.47 -3.29
C ILE A 55 -8.59 -2.71 -3.70
N GLY A 56 -9.53 -3.38 -4.37
CA GLY A 56 -10.78 -2.78 -4.81
C GLY A 56 -10.67 -2.02 -6.12
N TYR A 57 -9.78 -2.44 -7.01
CA TYR A 57 -9.67 -1.89 -8.36
C TYR A 57 -10.45 -2.76 -9.36
N ASN A 58 -11.05 -2.11 -10.37
CA ASN A 58 -11.50 -2.84 -11.56
C ASN A 58 -10.30 -3.19 -12.45
N GLU A 59 -10.51 -4.01 -13.45
CA GLU A 59 -9.44 -4.48 -14.35
C GLU A 59 -8.66 -3.33 -15.00
N GLU A 60 -9.36 -2.32 -15.52
CA GLU A 60 -8.75 -1.16 -16.17
C GLU A 60 -7.85 -0.38 -15.21
N LYS A 61 -8.34 -0.10 -14.01
CA LYS A 61 -7.58 0.62 -12.97
C LYS A 61 -6.39 -0.19 -12.46
N PHE A 62 -6.57 -1.49 -12.32
CA PHE A 62 -5.48 -2.38 -11.91
C PHE A 62 -4.36 -2.43 -12.95
N GLN A 63 -4.70 -2.55 -14.23
CA GLN A 63 -3.73 -2.52 -15.32
C GLN A 63 -2.98 -1.18 -15.35
N TRP A 64 -3.70 -0.08 -15.17
CA TRP A 64 -3.06 1.24 -15.09
C TRP A 64 -2.03 1.29 -13.95
N ALA A 65 -2.39 0.79 -12.78
CA ALA A 65 -1.51 0.75 -11.62
C ALA A 65 -0.25 -0.08 -11.89
N GLU A 66 -0.40 -1.28 -12.48
CA GLU A 66 0.74 -2.12 -12.83
C GLU A 66 1.70 -1.47 -13.82
N GLN A 67 1.17 -0.71 -14.76
CA GLN A 67 1.98 -0.06 -15.80
C GLN A 67 2.62 1.25 -15.33
N ASN A 68 2.07 1.91 -14.34
CA ASN A 68 2.44 3.28 -13.98
C ASN A 68 2.94 3.47 -12.54
N TYR A 69 2.98 2.45 -11.71
CA TYR A 69 3.41 2.61 -10.31
C TYR A 69 4.84 3.19 -10.19
N GLY A 70 5.71 2.88 -11.12
CA GLY A 70 7.06 3.44 -11.17
C GLY A 70 7.07 4.95 -11.40
N LYS A 71 6.16 5.44 -12.25
CA LYS A 71 6.00 6.89 -12.50
C LYS A 71 5.44 7.60 -11.27
N VAL A 72 4.48 6.97 -10.59
CA VAL A 72 3.91 7.52 -9.35
C VAL A 72 4.98 7.60 -8.26
N TRP A 73 5.77 6.54 -8.10
CA TRP A 73 6.89 6.52 -7.16
C TRP A 73 7.92 7.61 -7.48
N ALA A 74 8.32 7.72 -8.74
CA ALA A 74 9.25 8.76 -9.18
C ALA A 74 8.71 10.16 -8.84
N TYR A 75 7.43 10.42 -9.10
CA TYR A 75 6.78 11.68 -8.74
C TYR A 75 6.87 11.97 -7.23
N ILE A 76 6.58 10.98 -6.39
CA ILE A 76 6.65 11.13 -4.94
C ILE A 76 8.08 11.49 -4.50
N VAL A 77 9.08 10.81 -5.02
CA VAL A 77 10.48 11.01 -4.66
C VAL A 77 11.01 12.35 -5.19
N GLU A 78 10.78 12.64 -6.46
CA GLU A 78 11.26 13.86 -7.12
C GLU A 78 10.67 15.15 -6.53
N ASN A 79 9.46 15.08 -6.02
CA ASN A 79 8.80 16.22 -5.35
C ASN A 79 8.99 16.23 -3.83
N ASN A 80 9.86 15.36 -3.29
CA ASN A 80 10.16 15.26 -1.86
C ASN A 80 8.93 14.99 -0.98
N LEU A 81 7.95 14.26 -1.50
CA LEU A 81 6.69 14.00 -0.81
C LEU A 81 6.75 12.82 0.17
N LEU A 82 7.75 11.94 0.02
CA LEU A 82 7.83 10.69 0.77
C LEU A 82 7.82 10.90 2.29
N TYR A 83 8.49 11.94 2.75
CA TYR A 83 8.57 12.28 4.17
C TYR A 83 7.65 13.43 4.56
N SER A 84 6.74 13.81 3.68
CA SER A 84 5.76 14.87 3.96
C SER A 84 4.83 14.44 5.11
N LYS A 85 4.56 15.40 5.99
CA LYS A 85 3.60 15.29 7.10
C LYS A 85 2.28 16.00 6.76
N GLU A 86 2.19 16.58 5.58
CA GLU A 86 1.00 17.31 5.15
C GLU A 86 -0.15 16.36 4.89
N GLU A 87 -1.26 16.59 5.57
CA GLU A 87 -2.43 15.74 5.47
C GLU A 87 -2.99 15.65 4.04
N ASN A 88 -2.96 16.77 3.32
CA ASN A 88 -3.43 16.80 1.93
C ASN A 88 -2.59 15.88 1.03
N VAL A 89 -1.28 15.83 1.22
CA VAL A 89 -0.39 14.94 0.48
C VAL A 89 -0.70 13.49 0.82
N ILE A 90 -0.87 13.19 2.10
CA ILE A 90 -1.17 11.83 2.56
C ILE A 90 -2.51 11.36 1.98
N ARG A 91 -3.54 12.19 2.04
CA ARG A 91 -4.85 11.88 1.46
C ARG A 91 -4.79 11.61 -0.03
N GLN A 92 -4.04 12.42 -0.74
CA GLN A 92 -3.93 12.36 -2.19
C GLN A 92 -3.47 10.98 -2.67
N PHE A 93 -2.57 10.32 -1.94
CA PHE A 93 -1.99 9.03 -2.31
C PHE A 93 -2.56 7.83 -1.56
N ALA A 94 -3.06 8.02 -0.35
CA ALA A 94 -3.39 6.91 0.54
C ALA A 94 -4.88 6.73 0.81
N GLU A 95 -5.70 7.77 0.66
CA GLU A 95 -7.14 7.69 0.96
C GLU A 95 -8.00 7.42 -0.28
N GLU A 96 -9.23 6.98 -0.05
CA GLU A 96 -10.18 6.70 -1.12
C GLU A 96 -10.50 7.95 -1.93
N ALA A 97 -10.37 7.81 -3.23
CA ALA A 97 -10.70 8.83 -4.20
C ALA A 97 -10.96 8.16 -5.56
N PRO A 98 -11.72 8.79 -6.46
CA PRO A 98 -11.97 8.20 -7.78
C PRO A 98 -10.70 8.08 -8.63
N PHE A 99 -9.71 8.91 -8.38
CA PHE A 99 -8.40 8.86 -9.06
C PHE A 99 -7.33 9.48 -8.16
N THR A 100 -6.06 9.25 -8.49
CA THR A 100 -4.93 9.87 -7.78
C THR A 100 -4.51 11.14 -8.50
N ASN A 101 -4.78 12.32 -7.92
CA ASN A 101 -4.13 13.54 -8.35
C ASN A 101 -2.62 13.38 -8.15
N PRO A 102 -1.77 13.83 -9.00
CA PRO A 102 -1.91 14.60 -10.24
C PRO A 102 -1.96 13.75 -11.51
N PHE A 103 -2.28 12.49 -11.45
CA PHE A 103 -2.25 11.56 -12.59
C PHE A 103 -3.55 11.53 -13.41
N GLY A 104 -4.58 12.25 -12.96
CA GLY A 104 -5.83 12.42 -13.69
C GLY A 104 -6.80 11.23 -13.61
N ASN A 105 -7.91 11.35 -14.34
CA ASN A 105 -9.06 10.44 -14.24
C ASN A 105 -8.78 9.00 -14.66
N ASN A 106 -7.74 8.75 -15.46
CA ASN A 106 -7.38 7.40 -15.88
C ASN A 106 -6.68 6.62 -14.78
N SER A 107 -6.05 7.31 -13.82
CA SER A 107 -5.43 6.67 -12.67
C SER A 107 -6.48 6.14 -11.69
N PRO A 108 -6.18 5.05 -10.96
CA PRO A 108 -6.99 4.69 -9.81
C PRO A 108 -6.72 5.64 -8.64
N GLY A 109 -7.63 5.71 -7.70
CA GLY A 109 -7.35 6.27 -6.38
C GLY A 109 -6.41 5.36 -5.58
N ARG A 110 -5.87 5.86 -4.49
CA ARG A 110 -5.07 5.07 -3.55
C ARG A 110 -3.80 4.43 -4.13
N MET A 111 -3.13 5.12 -5.08
CA MET A 111 -1.90 4.59 -5.66
C MET A 111 -0.80 4.38 -4.62
N GLY A 112 -0.80 5.16 -3.54
CA GLY A 112 0.09 4.93 -2.41
C GLY A 112 -0.13 3.57 -1.74
N GLN A 113 -1.36 3.09 -1.66
CA GLN A 113 -1.67 1.77 -1.13
C GLN A 113 -1.10 0.66 -2.03
N TYR A 114 -1.25 0.78 -3.33
CA TYR A 114 -0.68 -0.16 -4.29
C TYR A 114 0.85 -0.22 -4.19
N ILE A 115 1.49 0.94 -4.14
CA ILE A 115 2.95 1.05 -3.96
C ILE A 115 3.37 0.45 -2.61
N GLY A 116 2.63 0.71 -1.55
CA GLY A 116 2.87 0.12 -0.23
C GLY A 116 2.84 -1.40 -0.26
N TRP A 117 1.85 -1.97 -0.95
CA TRP A 117 1.78 -3.42 -1.16
C TRP A 117 3.02 -3.94 -1.92
N LYS A 118 3.46 -3.23 -2.96
CA LYS A 118 4.69 -3.58 -3.71
C LYS A 118 5.92 -3.57 -2.80
N ILE A 119 6.07 -2.55 -1.96
CA ILE A 119 7.21 -2.42 -1.04
C ILE A 119 7.19 -3.55 0.00
N VAL A 120 6.05 -3.78 0.64
CA VAL A 120 5.91 -4.84 1.67
C VAL A 120 6.12 -6.22 1.07
N SER A 121 5.59 -6.48 -0.12
CA SER A 121 5.79 -7.74 -0.84
C SER A 121 7.28 -7.97 -1.16
N ALA A 122 7.97 -6.94 -1.65
CA ALA A 122 9.40 -7.00 -1.91
C ALA A 122 10.21 -7.22 -0.61
N TYR A 123 9.82 -6.55 0.47
CA TYR A 123 10.43 -6.73 1.79
C TYR A 123 10.34 -8.18 2.25
N MET A 124 9.16 -8.78 2.19
CA MET A 124 8.95 -10.17 2.61
C MET A 124 9.67 -11.16 1.69
N GLN A 125 9.73 -10.87 0.40
CA GLN A 125 10.44 -11.71 -0.58
C GLN A 125 11.96 -11.68 -0.36
N ASN A 126 12.52 -10.52 -0.02
CA ASN A 126 13.96 -10.34 0.17
C ASN A 126 14.46 -10.63 1.60
N ASN A 127 13.55 -10.87 2.53
CA ASN A 127 13.87 -11.15 3.94
C ASN A 127 13.07 -12.37 4.40
N SER A 128 13.39 -13.53 3.85
CA SER A 128 12.64 -14.78 4.06
C SER A 128 12.61 -15.26 5.51
N GLU A 129 13.53 -14.78 6.35
CA GLU A 129 13.59 -15.08 7.79
C GLU A 129 12.55 -14.31 8.60
N VAL A 130 12.00 -13.22 8.03
CA VAL A 130 11.00 -12.37 8.72
C VAL A 130 9.63 -13.04 8.65
N THR A 131 9.01 -13.22 9.81
CA THR A 131 7.64 -13.75 9.87
C THR A 131 6.60 -12.66 9.55
N LEU A 132 5.39 -13.09 9.18
CA LEU A 132 4.27 -12.17 8.97
C LEU A 132 4.02 -11.30 10.21
N GLU A 133 4.06 -11.90 11.40
CA GLU A 133 3.86 -11.18 12.66
C GLU A 133 4.94 -10.13 12.90
N GLU A 134 6.19 -10.47 12.68
CA GLU A 134 7.33 -9.55 12.84
C GLU A 134 7.20 -8.36 11.87
N MET A 135 6.84 -8.62 10.63
CA MET A 135 6.61 -7.57 9.64
C MET A 135 5.46 -6.64 10.08
N MET A 136 4.36 -7.21 10.55
CA MET A 136 3.20 -6.41 11.00
C MET A 136 3.52 -5.54 12.21
N LYS A 137 4.38 -6.01 13.12
CA LYS A 137 4.80 -5.26 14.32
C LYS A 137 5.91 -4.25 14.07
N ASN A 138 6.62 -4.35 12.97
CA ASN A 138 7.73 -3.44 12.64
C ASN A 138 7.17 -2.05 12.30
N THR A 139 7.42 -1.07 13.15
CA THR A 139 6.97 0.31 12.98
C THR A 139 8.00 1.20 12.28
N ASP A 140 9.16 0.67 11.94
CA ASP A 140 10.21 1.40 11.22
C ASP A 140 9.99 1.31 9.71
N SER A 141 9.23 2.25 9.17
CA SER A 141 8.89 2.31 7.74
C SER A 141 10.13 2.45 6.85
N GLN A 142 11.14 3.20 7.30
CA GLN A 142 12.40 3.36 6.57
C GLN A 142 13.18 2.05 6.49
N ASN A 143 13.21 1.28 7.58
CA ASN A 143 13.82 -0.04 7.61
C ASN A 143 13.15 -0.99 6.60
N ILE A 144 11.83 -1.00 6.58
CA ILE A 144 11.07 -1.81 5.63
C ILE A 144 11.39 -1.39 4.20
N LEU A 145 11.39 -0.10 3.90
CA LEU A 145 11.71 0.40 2.55
C LEU A 145 13.12 0.02 2.14
N ASN A 146 14.11 0.24 2.99
CA ASN A 146 15.52 -0.03 2.70
C ASN A 146 15.76 -1.53 2.45
N ASN A 147 15.22 -2.38 3.30
CA ASN A 147 15.41 -3.83 3.22
C ASN A 147 14.51 -4.50 2.17
N SER A 148 13.50 -3.80 1.68
CA SER A 148 12.69 -4.27 0.55
C SER A 148 13.46 -4.32 -0.76
N LYS A 149 14.49 -3.48 -0.88
CA LYS A 149 15.24 -3.26 -2.13
C LYS A 149 14.33 -2.87 -3.29
N PHE A 150 13.24 -2.18 -2.96
CA PHE A 150 12.24 -1.73 -3.94
C PHE A 150 12.85 -0.71 -4.90
N LYS A 151 12.90 -1.06 -6.17
CA LYS A 151 13.43 -0.20 -7.25
C LYS A 151 12.54 -0.33 -8.48
N PRO A 152 11.44 0.42 -8.54
CA PRO A 152 10.59 0.38 -9.70
C PRO A 152 11.28 1.03 -10.91
N THR A 153 11.05 0.47 -12.08
CA THR A 153 11.44 1.10 -13.35
C THR A 153 10.41 2.18 -13.70
N LYS A 154 10.90 3.30 -14.19
CA LYS A 154 10.03 4.41 -14.64
C LYS A 154 9.19 4.01 -15.85
#